data_78921a5bca177132947e79167c1deb16
#
_entry.id   78921a5bca177132947e79167c1deb16
#
_cell.length_a   1.000
_cell.length_b   1.000
_cell.length_c   1.000
_cell.angle_alpha   90.00
_cell.angle_beta   90.00
_cell.angle_gamma   90.00
#
_symmetry.space_group_name_H-M   'P 1'
#
loop_
_entity.id
_entity.type
_entity.pdbx_description
1 polymer ?
#
loop_
_entity_poly.entity_id
_entity_poly.type
_entity_poly.pdbx_seq_one_letter_code
_entity_poly.pdbx_strand_id
1 'polypeptide(L)'
;MKIAIIGAGNMGGSIARGLAKGSLIADSDIIVSNPSAGKLEKLKEEFPGISTTLSNTEAATGADVVILAVKPWFVESVMRELKLKSKQTLVSVAAGISFEELAHFVIAPEMPMFRLIPNTAISELESMTLIAARNTNDEQNQFMLRLFNEMGMAMLIPEDKIAATTALTSCGIAYVLKYIQAAMQAGIEMGIRPKDAMEMVAQSVKGAAALILNNDTHPSVEIDKVTTPGGITIKGINELEHNGFTSAVILSLIHISEPTRR
;
A
#
# COMPACT_ATOMS: atom_id res chain seq x y z
N MET A 1 11.41 1.99 -20.12
CA MET A 1 10.90 0.74 -19.46
C MET A 1 9.40 0.82 -19.44
N LYS A 2 8.72 -0.18 -19.97
CA LYS A 2 7.25 -0.18 -20.06
C LYS A 2 6.63 -0.97 -18.93
N ILE A 3 5.64 -0.38 -18.25
CA ILE A 3 4.90 -0.99 -17.14
C ILE A 3 3.45 -1.19 -17.55
N ALA A 4 2.98 -2.43 -17.49
CA ALA A 4 1.57 -2.77 -17.64
C ALA A 4 0.92 -2.97 -16.27
N ILE A 5 -0.24 -2.36 -16.06
CA ILE A 5 -1.05 -2.57 -14.85
C ILE A 5 -2.35 -3.25 -15.24
N ILE A 6 -2.54 -4.46 -14.77
CA ILE A 6 -3.72 -5.27 -15.06
C ILE A 6 -4.75 -5.08 -13.94
N GLY A 7 -5.76 -4.27 -14.21
CA GLY A 7 -6.80 -3.86 -13.30
C GLY A 7 -6.67 -2.41 -12.80
N ALA A 8 -7.67 -1.57 -13.08
CA ALA A 8 -7.79 -0.19 -12.62
C ALA A 8 -8.74 -0.07 -11.41
N GLY A 9 -8.70 -1.04 -10.50
CA GLY A 9 -9.37 -0.98 -9.21
C GLY A 9 -8.76 0.06 -8.28
N ASN A 10 -9.18 0.08 -7.00
CA ASN A 10 -8.62 1.02 -6.03
C ASN A 10 -7.08 0.94 -6.00
N MET A 11 -6.51 -0.25 -5.87
CA MET A 11 -5.06 -0.42 -5.78
C MET A 11 -4.36 -0.15 -7.11
N GLY A 12 -4.78 -0.79 -8.21
CA GLY A 12 -4.13 -0.60 -9.52
C GLY A 12 -4.24 0.84 -10.03
N GLY A 13 -5.38 1.49 -9.82
CA GLY A 13 -5.55 2.92 -10.13
C GLY A 13 -4.66 3.83 -9.27
N SER A 14 -4.49 3.50 -7.97
CA SER A 14 -3.58 4.26 -7.09
C SER A 14 -2.12 4.07 -7.48
N ILE A 15 -1.71 2.85 -7.84
CA ILE A 15 -0.36 2.58 -8.37
C ILE A 15 -0.12 3.35 -9.67
N ALA A 16 -1.08 3.34 -10.60
CA ALA A 16 -0.96 4.07 -11.87
C ALA A 16 -0.75 5.57 -11.64
N ARG A 17 -1.52 6.17 -10.71
CA ARG A 17 -1.37 7.58 -10.32
C ARG A 17 -0.02 7.85 -9.64
N GLY A 18 0.40 6.97 -8.75
CA GLY A 18 1.67 7.07 -8.06
C GLY A 18 2.84 7.05 -9.05
N LEU A 19 2.85 6.08 -9.97
CA LEU A 19 3.88 5.99 -11.03
C LEU A 19 3.89 7.22 -11.95
N ALA A 20 2.72 7.72 -12.33
CA ALA A 20 2.61 8.90 -13.20
C ALA A 20 3.04 10.21 -12.52
N LYS A 21 2.97 10.29 -11.19
CA LYS A 21 3.48 11.42 -10.40
C LYS A 21 4.98 11.31 -10.12
N GLY A 22 5.55 10.12 -10.25
CA GLY A 22 6.97 9.85 -10.04
C GLY A 22 7.86 10.36 -11.17
N SER A 23 9.16 10.17 -11.04
CA SER A 23 10.18 10.65 -11.99
C SER A 23 10.89 9.53 -12.76
N LEU A 24 10.81 8.29 -12.27
CA LEU A 24 11.54 7.15 -12.84
C LEU A 24 10.89 6.56 -14.09
N ILE A 25 9.57 6.67 -14.23
CA ILE A 25 8.81 6.12 -15.34
C ILE A 25 8.00 7.26 -15.98
N ALA A 26 8.19 7.47 -17.27
CA ALA A 26 7.35 8.40 -18.02
C ALA A 26 5.91 7.88 -18.07
N ASP A 27 4.92 8.75 -17.96
CA ASP A 27 3.51 8.36 -18.03
C ASP A 27 3.16 7.68 -19.38
N SER A 28 3.85 8.03 -20.47
CA SER A 28 3.76 7.37 -21.77
C SER A 28 4.25 5.92 -21.81
N ASP A 29 5.01 5.50 -20.81
CA ASP A 29 5.49 4.12 -20.64
C ASP A 29 4.56 3.27 -19.75
N ILE A 30 3.48 3.86 -19.27
CA ILE A 30 2.47 3.18 -18.44
C ILE A 30 1.26 2.82 -19.30
N ILE A 31 0.87 1.54 -19.26
CA ILE A 31 -0.37 1.06 -19.87
C ILE A 31 -1.23 0.37 -18.81
N VAL A 32 -2.52 0.73 -18.77
CA VAL A 32 -3.47 0.18 -17.78
C VAL A 32 -4.61 -0.51 -18.48
N SER A 33 -4.89 -1.75 -18.09
CA SER A 33 -6.08 -2.47 -18.55
C SER A 33 -7.14 -2.57 -17.46
N ASN A 34 -8.40 -2.57 -17.86
CA ASN A 34 -9.55 -2.83 -16.99
C ASN A 34 -10.75 -3.27 -17.83
N PRO A 35 -11.61 -4.19 -17.36
CA PRO A 35 -12.75 -4.65 -18.13
C PRO A 35 -13.83 -3.57 -18.36
N SER A 36 -13.81 -2.47 -17.61
CA SER A 36 -14.77 -1.36 -17.76
C SER A 36 -14.06 -0.05 -18.12
N ALA A 37 -14.60 0.69 -19.10
CA ALA A 37 -14.01 1.93 -19.63
C ALA A 37 -13.98 3.09 -18.60
N GLY A 38 -15.04 3.27 -17.81
CA GLY A 38 -15.19 4.48 -17.00
C GLY A 38 -14.07 4.74 -15.97
N LYS A 39 -13.38 3.70 -15.49
CA LYS A 39 -12.18 3.88 -14.64
C LYS A 39 -10.96 4.28 -15.45
N LEU A 40 -10.86 3.79 -16.66
CA LEU A 40 -9.76 4.10 -17.59
C LEU A 40 -9.89 5.54 -18.10
N GLU A 41 -11.10 5.97 -18.41
CA GLU A 41 -11.41 7.34 -18.85
C GLU A 41 -10.99 8.35 -17.79
N LYS A 42 -11.40 8.15 -16.52
CA LYS A 42 -10.99 9.00 -15.40
C LYS A 42 -9.48 9.07 -15.24
N LEU A 43 -8.78 7.92 -15.34
CA LEU A 43 -7.33 7.89 -15.24
C LEU A 43 -6.67 8.64 -16.41
N LYS A 44 -7.24 8.52 -17.62
CA LYS A 44 -6.77 9.21 -18.81
C LYS A 44 -7.01 10.71 -18.76
N GLU A 45 -8.12 11.16 -18.15
CA GLU A 45 -8.40 12.58 -17.89
C GLU A 45 -7.39 13.18 -16.91
N GLU A 46 -7.06 12.45 -15.83
CA GLU A 46 -6.08 12.87 -14.84
C GLU A 46 -4.63 12.87 -15.37
N PHE A 47 -4.29 11.87 -16.18
CA PHE A 47 -2.94 11.63 -16.72
C PHE A 47 -3.02 11.28 -18.22
N PRO A 48 -3.08 12.29 -19.12
CA PRO A 48 -3.26 12.07 -20.56
C PRO A 48 -2.16 11.25 -21.23
N GLY A 49 -0.96 11.16 -20.66
CA GLY A 49 0.15 10.35 -21.15
C GLY A 49 -0.04 8.85 -20.99
N ILE A 50 -0.78 8.41 -19.95
CA ILE A 50 -1.03 6.98 -19.70
C ILE A 50 -1.82 6.36 -20.87
N SER A 51 -1.38 5.20 -21.36
CA SER A 51 -2.14 4.38 -22.29
C SER A 51 -3.16 3.51 -21.57
N THR A 52 -4.35 3.34 -22.15
CA THR A 52 -5.43 2.54 -21.56
C THR A 52 -6.03 1.58 -22.57
N THR A 53 -6.41 0.37 -22.15
CA THR A 53 -7.04 -0.65 -22.99
C THR A 53 -8.03 -1.50 -22.19
N LEU A 54 -8.97 -2.14 -22.89
CA LEU A 54 -9.88 -3.13 -22.31
C LEU A 54 -9.29 -4.56 -22.32
N SER A 55 -8.14 -4.77 -22.96
CA SER A 55 -7.49 -6.07 -23.13
C SER A 55 -6.26 -6.21 -22.24
N ASN A 56 -6.29 -7.19 -21.33
CA ASN A 56 -5.14 -7.53 -20.48
C ASN A 56 -3.94 -7.98 -21.31
N THR A 57 -4.18 -8.77 -22.35
CA THR A 57 -3.12 -9.29 -23.25
C THR A 57 -2.46 -8.16 -24.03
N GLU A 58 -3.23 -7.18 -24.51
CA GLU A 58 -2.69 -6.00 -25.18
C GLU A 58 -1.81 -5.19 -24.23
N ALA A 59 -2.29 -4.92 -23.01
CA ALA A 59 -1.51 -4.20 -22.01
C ALA A 59 -0.18 -4.91 -21.69
N ALA A 60 -0.20 -6.22 -21.48
CA ALA A 60 0.99 -7.00 -21.13
C ALA A 60 1.97 -7.17 -22.28
N THR A 61 1.53 -7.00 -23.55
CA THR A 61 2.37 -7.21 -24.72
C THR A 61 3.43 -6.13 -24.82
N GLY A 62 4.70 -6.54 -24.75
CA GLY A 62 5.84 -5.62 -24.85
C GLY A 62 6.14 -4.82 -23.57
N ALA A 63 5.43 -5.06 -22.49
CA ALA A 63 5.78 -4.52 -21.19
C ALA A 63 6.99 -5.26 -20.61
N ASP A 64 7.85 -4.54 -19.90
CA ASP A 64 8.99 -5.10 -19.17
C ASP A 64 8.54 -5.61 -17.79
N VAL A 65 7.62 -4.88 -17.16
CA VAL A 65 7.02 -5.20 -15.86
C VAL A 65 5.51 -5.30 -16.01
N VAL A 66 4.92 -6.37 -15.51
CA VAL A 66 3.45 -6.58 -15.50
C VAL A 66 2.97 -6.62 -14.05
N ILE A 67 2.19 -5.61 -13.65
CA ILE A 67 1.62 -5.48 -12.31
C ILE A 67 0.20 -6.05 -12.33
N LEU A 68 0.00 -7.16 -11.62
CA LEU A 68 -1.29 -7.83 -11.46
C LEU A 68 -2.05 -7.20 -10.29
N ALA A 69 -2.99 -6.30 -10.59
CA ALA A 69 -3.76 -5.53 -9.60
C ALA A 69 -5.25 -5.89 -9.60
N VAL A 70 -5.55 -7.16 -9.74
CA VAL A 70 -6.91 -7.72 -9.71
C VAL A 70 -7.24 -8.30 -8.35
N LYS A 71 -8.52 -8.56 -8.10
CA LYS A 71 -8.95 -9.28 -6.89
C LYS A 71 -8.45 -10.73 -6.92
N PRO A 72 -8.12 -11.35 -5.76
CA PRO A 72 -7.52 -12.68 -5.69
C PRO A 72 -8.25 -13.74 -6.52
N TRP A 73 -9.57 -13.76 -6.50
CA TRP A 73 -10.40 -14.72 -7.24
C TRP A 73 -10.39 -14.56 -8.76
N PHE A 74 -9.81 -13.45 -9.29
CA PHE A 74 -9.60 -13.24 -10.72
C PHE A 74 -8.18 -13.57 -11.17
N VAL A 75 -7.24 -13.82 -10.24
CA VAL A 75 -5.83 -14.06 -10.58
C VAL A 75 -5.69 -15.22 -11.57
N GLU A 76 -6.29 -16.36 -11.29
CA GLU A 76 -6.20 -17.53 -12.17
C GLU A 76 -6.71 -17.23 -13.58
N SER A 77 -7.91 -16.67 -13.72
CA SER A 77 -8.50 -16.40 -15.03
C SER A 77 -7.67 -15.38 -15.84
N VAL A 78 -7.17 -14.34 -15.18
CA VAL A 78 -6.32 -13.33 -15.81
C VAL A 78 -4.97 -13.91 -16.20
N MET A 79 -4.32 -14.68 -15.32
CA MET A 79 -3.01 -15.27 -15.61
C MET A 79 -3.06 -16.30 -16.76
N ARG A 80 -4.16 -17.05 -16.89
CA ARG A 80 -4.37 -17.96 -18.03
C ARG A 80 -4.52 -17.23 -19.36
N GLU A 81 -5.06 -16.00 -19.35
CA GLU A 81 -5.16 -15.13 -20.52
C GLU A 81 -3.80 -14.53 -20.90
N LEU A 82 -3.00 -14.16 -19.89
CA LEU A 82 -1.71 -13.51 -20.07
C LEU A 82 -0.65 -14.51 -20.52
N LYS A 83 -0.07 -14.29 -21.70
CA LYS A 83 1.05 -15.08 -22.24
C LYS A 83 2.37 -14.37 -21.92
N LEU A 84 2.75 -14.37 -20.64
CA LEU A 84 3.97 -13.70 -20.18
C LEU A 84 5.22 -14.41 -20.76
N LYS A 85 6.23 -13.60 -21.11
CA LYS A 85 7.53 -14.08 -21.60
C LYS A 85 8.53 -14.13 -20.44
N SER A 86 9.48 -15.04 -20.49
CA SER A 86 10.49 -15.26 -19.44
C SER A 86 11.31 -14.01 -19.05
N LYS A 87 11.47 -13.06 -19.98
CA LYS A 87 12.19 -11.80 -19.74
C LYS A 87 11.37 -10.72 -19.05
N GLN A 88 10.05 -10.92 -18.89
CA GLN A 88 9.19 -9.97 -18.20
C GLN A 88 9.27 -10.23 -16.69
N THR A 89 9.06 -9.19 -15.89
CA THR A 89 8.92 -9.29 -14.45
C THR A 89 7.45 -9.27 -14.08
N LEU A 90 7.00 -10.29 -13.33
CA LEU A 90 5.64 -10.33 -12.79
C LEU A 90 5.62 -9.70 -11.39
N VAL A 91 4.74 -8.75 -11.20
CA VAL A 91 4.49 -8.10 -9.91
C VAL A 91 3.05 -8.36 -9.50
N SER A 92 2.81 -8.97 -8.37
CA SER A 92 1.46 -9.21 -7.85
C SER A 92 1.18 -8.32 -6.64
N VAL A 93 0.06 -7.58 -6.69
CA VAL A 93 -0.50 -6.87 -5.52
C VAL A 93 -1.81 -7.53 -5.04
N ALA A 94 -2.10 -8.73 -5.53
CA ALA A 94 -3.26 -9.52 -5.10
C ALA A 94 -3.03 -10.08 -3.69
N ALA A 95 -3.91 -9.72 -2.75
CA ALA A 95 -3.81 -10.19 -1.38
C ALA A 95 -4.01 -11.71 -1.29
N GLY A 96 -3.21 -12.37 -0.46
CA GLY A 96 -3.35 -13.80 -0.16
C GLY A 96 -2.86 -14.77 -1.23
N ILE A 97 -2.33 -14.30 -2.36
CA ILE A 97 -1.75 -15.17 -3.41
C ILE A 97 -0.25 -15.29 -3.20
N SER A 98 0.24 -16.50 -2.96
CA SER A 98 1.66 -16.82 -2.73
C SER A 98 2.49 -16.86 -4.02
N PHE A 99 3.82 -16.87 -3.90
CA PHE A 99 4.69 -17.14 -5.04
C PHE A 99 4.50 -18.55 -5.60
N GLU A 100 4.17 -19.51 -4.75
CA GLU A 100 3.91 -20.89 -5.19
C GLU A 100 2.67 -20.93 -6.09
N GLU A 101 1.58 -20.29 -5.69
CA GLU A 101 0.37 -20.18 -6.50
C GLU A 101 0.63 -19.42 -7.82
N LEU A 102 1.36 -18.30 -7.78
CA LEU A 102 1.73 -17.56 -8.99
C LEU A 102 2.59 -18.39 -9.95
N ALA A 103 3.51 -19.22 -9.42
CA ALA A 103 4.38 -20.06 -10.23
C ALA A 103 3.63 -21.11 -11.06
N HIS A 104 2.43 -21.54 -10.64
CA HIS A 104 1.59 -22.44 -11.43
C HIS A 104 1.07 -21.81 -12.75
N PHE A 105 1.07 -20.50 -12.84
CA PHE A 105 0.54 -19.77 -14.01
C PHE A 105 1.63 -19.25 -14.96
N VAL A 106 2.90 -19.28 -14.55
CA VAL A 106 4.00 -18.80 -15.39
C VAL A 106 4.65 -19.97 -16.13
N ILE A 107 4.98 -19.77 -17.41
CA ILE A 107 5.58 -20.79 -18.26
C ILE A 107 7.06 -21.01 -17.94
N ALA A 108 7.76 -19.92 -17.51
CA ALA A 108 9.18 -19.94 -17.17
C ALA A 108 9.37 -20.03 -15.65
N PRO A 109 9.85 -21.17 -15.09
CA PRO A 109 10.01 -21.32 -13.64
C PRO A 109 10.93 -20.28 -12.99
N GLU A 110 11.90 -19.76 -13.77
CA GLU A 110 12.88 -18.75 -13.37
C GLU A 110 12.40 -17.30 -13.57
N MET A 111 11.15 -17.08 -13.98
CA MET A 111 10.62 -15.72 -14.17
C MET A 111 10.78 -14.90 -12.90
N PRO A 112 11.33 -13.67 -12.98
CA PRO A 112 11.41 -12.78 -11.84
C PRO A 112 10.01 -12.38 -11.34
N MET A 113 9.76 -12.55 -10.06
CA MET A 113 8.47 -12.26 -9.45
C MET A 113 8.63 -11.40 -8.19
N PHE A 114 7.72 -10.45 -8.02
CA PHE A 114 7.56 -9.67 -6.81
C PHE A 114 6.14 -9.79 -6.28
N ARG A 115 6.01 -9.85 -4.97
CA ARG A 115 4.73 -9.65 -4.27
C ARG A 115 4.83 -8.34 -3.52
N LEU A 116 3.93 -7.43 -3.83
CA LEU A 116 3.91 -6.11 -3.21
C LEU A 116 2.64 -5.93 -2.41
N ILE A 117 2.80 -5.37 -1.23
CA ILE A 117 1.71 -5.01 -0.33
C ILE A 117 1.79 -3.49 -0.07
N PRO A 118 1.33 -2.67 -1.00
CA PRO A 118 1.14 -1.24 -0.75
C PRO A 118 -0.12 -1.00 0.07
N ASN A 119 -0.27 0.21 0.58
CA ASN A 119 -1.54 0.66 1.14
C ASN A 119 -2.16 1.78 0.27
N THR A 120 -3.36 2.22 0.62
CA THR A 120 -4.11 3.19 -0.19
C THR A 120 -3.47 4.57 -0.27
N ALA A 121 -2.55 4.92 0.64
CA ALA A 121 -1.82 6.19 0.60
C ALA A 121 -0.80 6.29 -0.55
N ILE A 122 -0.68 5.25 -1.38
CA ILE A 122 0.20 5.27 -2.57
C ILE A 122 -0.19 6.36 -3.57
N SER A 123 -1.46 6.73 -3.67
CA SER A 123 -1.92 7.83 -4.52
C SER A 123 -1.46 9.22 -4.02
N GLU A 124 -1.12 9.30 -2.74
CA GLU A 124 -0.60 10.51 -2.09
C GLU A 124 0.94 10.50 -1.94
N LEU A 125 1.60 9.47 -2.50
CA LEU A 125 3.05 9.24 -2.39
C LEU A 125 3.53 9.02 -0.94
N GLU A 126 2.68 8.44 -0.09
CA GLU A 126 2.92 8.21 1.33
C GLU A 126 2.63 6.74 1.73
N SER A 127 2.79 5.80 0.79
CA SER A 127 2.58 4.38 1.07
C SER A 127 3.74 3.79 1.87
N MET A 128 3.46 2.91 2.80
CA MET A 128 4.42 1.88 3.19
C MET A 128 4.19 0.66 2.28
N THR A 129 5.14 0.38 1.38
CA THR A 129 5.06 -0.72 0.43
C THR A 129 6.03 -1.84 0.81
N LEU A 130 5.49 -3.00 1.16
CA LEU A 130 6.28 -4.19 1.45
C LEU A 130 6.52 -4.97 0.16
N ILE A 131 7.74 -5.46 -0.03
CA ILE A 131 8.18 -6.14 -1.24
C ILE A 131 8.79 -7.49 -0.87
N ALA A 132 8.20 -8.58 -1.30
CA ALA A 132 8.86 -9.89 -1.33
C ALA A 132 9.31 -10.18 -2.76
N ALA A 133 10.44 -10.88 -2.92
CA ALA A 133 11.08 -11.14 -4.19
C ALA A 133 11.38 -12.64 -4.37
N ARG A 134 11.22 -13.15 -5.59
CA ARG A 134 11.56 -14.52 -5.98
C ARG A 134 12.15 -14.53 -7.38
N ASN A 135 13.26 -15.29 -7.59
CA ASN A 135 13.97 -15.41 -8.86
C ASN A 135 14.49 -14.05 -9.39
N THR A 136 14.84 -13.15 -8.49
CA THR A 136 15.31 -11.80 -8.82
C THR A 136 16.79 -11.66 -8.48
N ASN A 137 17.45 -10.71 -9.10
CA ASN A 137 18.81 -10.30 -8.73
C ASN A 137 18.80 -8.95 -7.98
N ASP A 138 19.97 -8.54 -7.48
CA ASP A 138 20.09 -7.30 -6.71
C ASP A 138 19.71 -6.05 -7.49
N GLU A 139 20.00 -5.99 -8.80
CA GLU A 139 19.63 -4.86 -9.66
C GLU A 139 18.11 -4.72 -9.77
N GLN A 140 17.40 -5.82 -9.97
CA GLN A 140 15.94 -5.86 -10.01
C GLN A 140 15.33 -5.48 -8.66
N ASN A 141 15.89 -5.97 -7.56
CA ASN A 141 15.46 -5.61 -6.21
C ASN A 141 15.65 -4.12 -5.93
N GLN A 142 16.80 -3.57 -6.25
CA GLN A 142 17.10 -2.15 -6.08
C GLN A 142 16.23 -1.26 -6.99
N PHE A 143 15.97 -1.70 -8.22
CA PHE A 143 15.04 -0.99 -9.10
C PHE A 143 13.64 -0.93 -8.49
N MET A 144 13.11 -2.06 -8.01
CA MET A 144 11.78 -2.13 -7.42
C MET A 144 11.68 -1.26 -6.15
N LEU A 145 12.71 -1.27 -5.31
CA LEU A 145 12.80 -0.39 -4.14
C LEU A 145 12.78 1.10 -4.56
N ARG A 146 13.62 1.51 -5.52
CA ARG A 146 13.62 2.90 -5.99
C ARG A 146 12.27 3.31 -6.55
N LEU A 147 11.65 2.45 -7.37
CA LEU A 147 10.36 2.73 -7.99
C LEU A 147 9.26 2.98 -6.95
N PHE A 148 9.18 2.13 -5.94
CA PHE A 148 8.14 2.28 -4.90
C PHE A 148 8.51 3.28 -3.80
N ASN A 149 9.78 3.65 -3.64
CA ASN A 149 10.19 4.76 -2.80
C ASN A 149 9.76 6.13 -3.34
N GLU A 150 9.51 6.27 -4.65
CA GLU A 150 8.87 7.48 -5.19
C GLU A 150 7.41 7.65 -4.73
N MET A 151 6.80 6.56 -4.25
CA MET A 151 5.40 6.52 -3.81
C MET A 151 5.25 6.37 -2.29
N GLY A 152 6.31 6.71 -1.55
CA GLY A 152 6.39 6.62 -0.09
C GLY A 152 7.65 5.90 0.36
N MET A 153 7.52 4.92 1.23
CA MET A 153 8.62 4.07 1.70
C MET A 153 8.42 2.63 1.23
N ALA A 154 9.46 2.01 0.68
CA ALA A 154 9.46 0.61 0.27
C ALA A 154 10.49 -0.21 1.07
N MET A 155 10.14 -1.44 1.41
CA MET A 155 11.00 -2.33 2.19
C MET A 155 10.96 -3.76 1.64
N LEU A 156 12.13 -4.37 1.42
CA LEU A 156 12.23 -5.79 1.14
C LEU A 156 12.00 -6.60 2.41
N ILE A 157 11.17 -7.63 2.30
CA ILE A 157 10.84 -8.55 3.38
C ILE A 157 10.84 -10.00 2.87
N PRO A 158 11.11 -10.98 3.72
CA PRO A 158 10.85 -12.39 3.42
C PRO A 158 9.34 -12.64 3.19
N GLU A 159 9.01 -13.59 2.31
CA GLU A 159 7.60 -13.90 1.99
C GLU A 159 6.80 -14.35 3.21
N ASP A 160 7.41 -15.10 4.13
CA ASP A 160 6.77 -15.58 5.38
C ASP A 160 6.37 -14.45 6.34
N LYS A 161 6.90 -13.25 6.16
CA LYS A 161 6.55 -12.06 6.96
C LYS A 161 5.39 -11.25 6.37
N ILE A 162 4.95 -11.54 5.14
CA ILE A 162 3.90 -10.77 4.47
C ILE A 162 2.62 -10.66 5.32
N ALA A 163 2.15 -11.73 5.95
CA ALA A 163 0.91 -11.70 6.71
C ALA A 163 0.99 -10.73 7.90
N ALA A 164 2.03 -10.85 8.74
CA ALA A 164 2.23 -9.99 9.91
C ALA A 164 2.46 -8.52 9.52
N THR A 165 3.28 -8.29 8.50
CA THR A 165 3.59 -6.93 8.05
C THR A 165 2.41 -6.27 7.33
N THR A 166 1.57 -7.05 6.62
CA THR A 166 0.30 -6.56 6.04
C THR A 166 -0.64 -6.04 7.13
N ALA A 167 -0.74 -6.74 8.25
CA ALA A 167 -1.53 -6.30 9.39
C ALA A 167 -1.07 -4.91 9.88
N LEU A 168 0.25 -4.70 10.00
CA LEU A 168 0.83 -3.43 10.45
C LEU A 168 0.61 -2.29 9.45
N THR A 169 0.84 -2.51 8.16
CA THR A 169 0.99 -1.42 7.19
C THR A 169 -0.27 -1.19 6.35
N SER A 170 -0.93 -2.25 5.87
CA SER A 170 -2.10 -2.11 5.02
C SER A 170 -3.41 -2.08 5.82
N CYS A 171 -3.53 -2.92 6.88
CA CYS A 171 -4.69 -2.85 7.77
C CYS A 171 -4.53 -1.72 8.79
N GLY A 172 -3.32 -1.49 9.30
CA GLY A 172 -3.00 -0.47 10.30
C GLY A 172 -3.41 0.94 9.90
N ILE A 173 -3.37 1.29 8.61
CA ILE A 173 -3.85 2.60 8.13
C ILE A 173 -5.33 2.84 8.48
N ALA A 174 -6.17 1.79 8.45
CA ALA A 174 -7.57 1.90 8.84
C ALA A 174 -7.74 2.18 10.34
N TYR A 175 -6.84 1.67 11.18
CA TYR A 175 -6.87 1.91 12.62
C TYR A 175 -6.46 3.35 12.96
N VAL A 176 -5.47 3.89 12.26
CA VAL A 176 -5.12 5.31 12.37
C VAL A 176 -6.28 6.21 11.91
N LEU A 177 -6.94 5.88 10.80
CA LEU A 177 -8.13 6.61 10.34
C LEU A 177 -9.28 6.51 11.36
N LYS A 178 -9.44 5.36 12.04
CA LYS A 178 -10.44 5.21 13.11
C LYS A 178 -10.12 6.07 14.33
N TYR A 179 -8.84 6.18 14.70
CA TYR A 179 -8.38 7.12 15.72
C TYR A 179 -8.70 8.57 15.33
N ILE A 180 -8.36 8.98 14.10
CA ILE A 180 -8.66 10.32 13.59
C ILE A 180 -10.17 10.61 13.67
N GLN A 181 -11.00 9.65 13.27
CA GLN A 181 -12.46 9.78 13.34
C GLN A 181 -12.95 9.99 14.78
N ALA A 182 -12.45 9.20 15.74
CA ALA A 182 -12.85 9.30 17.13
C ALA A 182 -12.41 10.64 17.75
N ALA A 183 -11.16 11.06 17.51
CA ALA A 183 -10.64 12.34 18.01
C ALA A 183 -11.36 13.53 17.38
N MET A 184 -11.74 13.47 16.10
CA MET A 184 -12.58 14.46 15.45
C MET A 184 -13.96 14.57 16.14
N GLN A 185 -14.60 13.43 16.45
CA GLN A 185 -15.88 13.40 17.15
C GLN A 185 -15.80 14.06 18.52
N ALA A 186 -14.73 13.77 19.29
CA ALA A 186 -14.49 14.45 20.57
C ALA A 186 -14.32 15.97 20.38
N GLY A 187 -13.60 16.41 19.35
CA GLY A 187 -13.47 17.83 19.01
C GLY A 187 -14.83 18.49 18.75
N ILE A 188 -15.73 17.80 18.03
CA ILE A 188 -17.08 18.30 17.77
C ILE A 188 -17.88 18.42 19.07
N GLU A 189 -17.79 17.43 19.97
CA GLU A 189 -18.44 17.47 21.28
C GLU A 189 -17.94 18.64 22.13
N MET A 190 -16.65 19.01 21.99
CA MET A 190 -16.05 20.20 22.63
C MET A 190 -16.40 21.53 21.93
N GLY A 191 -17.26 21.52 20.89
CA GLY A 191 -17.72 22.71 20.19
C GLY A 191 -16.86 23.17 19.01
N ILE A 192 -15.90 22.35 18.55
CA ILE A 192 -15.07 22.65 17.37
C ILE A 192 -15.84 22.26 16.10
N ARG A 193 -15.78 23.09 15.05
CA ARG A 193 -16.42 22.79 13.78
C ARG A 193 -15.84 21.52 13.17
N PRO A 194 -16.68 20.63 12.57
CA PRO A 194 -16.23 19.33 12.04
C PRO A 194 -15.02 19.38 11.12
N LYS A 195 -14.99 20.36 10.21
CA LYS A 195 -13.86 20.54 9.27
C LYS A 195 -12.57 20.89 10.00
N ASP A 196 -12.65 21.83 10.94
CA ASP A 196 -11.47 22.27 11.70
C ASP A 196 -10.94 21.15 12.60
N ALA A 197 -11.84 20.40 13.27
CA ALA A 197 -11.47 19.24 14.09
C ALA A 197 -10.75 18.17 13.24
N MET A 198 -11.25 17.90 12.04
CA MET A 198 -10.62 16.94 11.13
C MET A 198 -9.20 17.39 10.72
N GLU A 199 -9.04 18.65 10.30
CA GLU A 199 -7.75 19.20 9.88
C GLU A 199 -6.73 19.21 11.03
N MET A 200 -7.15 19.62 12.24
CA MET A 200 -6.31 19.65 13.45
C MET A 200 -5.80 18.24 13.81
N VAL A 201 -6.70 17.26 13.85
CA VAL A 201 -6.33 15.89 14.23
C VAL A 201 -5.45 15.25 13.17
N ALA A 202 -5.79 15.39 11.88
CA ALA A 202 -4.99 14.83 10.80
C ALA A 202 -3.56 15.40 10.79
N GLN A 203 -3.41 16.72 10.98
CA GLN A 203 -2.10 17.37 11.07
C GLN A 203 -1.31 16.91 12.31
N SER A 204 -1.98 16.69 13.44
CA SER A 204 -1.33 16.19 14.66
C SER A 204 -0.81 14.76 14.49
N VAL A 205 -1.58 13.88 13.84
CA VAL A 205 -1.15 12.51 13.52
C VAL A 205 0.04 12.52 12.55
N LYS A 206 0.00 13.36 11.52
CA LYS A 206 1.12 13.54 10.59
C LYS A 206 2.38 13.99 11.33
N GLY A 207 2.25 14.96 12.25
CA GLY A 207 3.35 15.45 13.07
C GLY A 207 3.93 14.35 13.98
N ALA A 208 3.09 13.56 14.63
CA ALA A 208 3.55 12.45 15.48
C ALA A 208 4.33 11.38 14.67
N ALA A 209 3.85 11.02 13.48
CA ALA A 209 4.58 10.12 12.59
C ALA A 209 5.93 10.71 12.15
N ALA A 210 5.96 12.00 11.80
CA ALA A 210 7.18 12.68 11.39
C ALA A 210 8.24 12.75 12.51
N LEU A 211 7.83 12.92 13.77
CA LEU A 211 8.75 12.86 14.92
C LEU A 211 9.49 11.52 15.00
N ILE A 212 8.79 10.42 14.78
CA ILE A 212 9.38 9.08 14.79
C ILE A 212 10.30 8.87 13.58
N LEU A 213 9.80 9.17 12.38
CA LEU A 213 10.52 8.86 11.14
C LEU A 213 11.76 9.73 10.93
N ASN A 214 11.72 11.01 11.35
CA ASN A 214 12.82 11.94 11.11
C ASN A 214 13.87 11.92 12.21
N ASN A 215 13.50 11.56 13.45
CA ASN A 215 14.40 11.61 14.60
C ASN A 215 14.89 10.23 15.05
N ASP A 216 14.38 9.15 14.46
CA ASP A 216 14.67 7.76 14.86
C ASP A 216 14.49 7.54 16.38
N THR A 217 13.41 8.12 16.94
CA THR A 217 13.13 8.08 18.37
C THR A 217 12.04 7.05 18.70
N HIS A 218 12.16 6.44 19.87
CA HIS A 218 11.12 5.52 20.34
C HIS A 218 9.83 6.29 20.72
N PRO A 219 8.63 5.80 20.38
CA PRO A 219 7.36 6.48 20.70
C PRO A 219 7.21 6.92 22.15
N SER A 220 7.68 6.13 23.11
CA SER A 220 7.63 6.50 24.55
C SER A 220 8.42 7.77 24.85
N VAL A 221 9.56 7.98 24.18
CA VAL A 221 10.36 9.20 24.36
C VAL A 221 9.59 10.44 23.89
N GLU A 222 8.89 10.33 22.78
CA GLU A 222 8.08 11.45 22.25
C GLU A 222 6.82 11.69 23.12
N ILE A 223 6.23 10.64 23.67
CA ILE A 223 5.11 10.75 24.65
C ILE A 223 5.58 11.47 25.90
N ASP A 224 6.75 11.11 26.47
CA ASP A 224 7.28 11.72 27.70
C ASP A 224 7.53 13.23 27.53
N LYS A 225 7.98 13.67 26.33
CA LYS A 225 8.17 15.11 26.06
C LYS A 225 6.90 15.96 26.17
N VAL A 226 5.73 15.35 25.94
CA VAL A 226 4.43 16.06 25.97
C VAL A 226 3.60 15.73 27.21
N THR A 227 4.06 14.85 28.10
CA THR A 227 3.40 14.48 29.37
C THR A 227 4.11 15.11 30.56
N THR A 228 3.89 16.42 30.76
CA THR A 228 4.48 17.16 31.86
C THR A 228 3.79 16.84 33.21
N PRO A 229 4.51 16.94 34.37
CA PRO A 229 3.94 16.72 35.70
C PRO A 229 2.71 17.59 35.94
N GLY A 230 1.58 16.97 36.33
CA GLY A 230 0.30 17.65 36.57
C GLY A 230 -0.42 18.16 35.31
N GLY A 231 0.16 17.96 34.11
CA GLY A 231 -0.40 18.39 32.83
C GLY A 231 -1.69 17.66 32.45
N ILE A 232 -2.34 18.16 31.38
CA ILE A 232 -3.59 17.58 30.87
C ILE A 232 -3.33 16.32 30.03
N THR A 233 -2.20 16.25 29.32
CA THR A 233 -1.86 15.12 28.41
C THR A 233 -1.76 13.81 29.16
N ILE A 234 -1.09 13.77 30.32
CA ILE A 234 -0.96 12.52 31.10
C ILE A 234 -2.31 11.99 31.59
N LYS A 235 -3.28 12.88 31.89
CA LYS A 235 -4.65 12.46 32.27
C LYS A 235 -5.35 11.76 31.08
N GLY A 236 -5.19 12.30 29.87
CA GLY A 236 -5.72 11.68 28.65
C GLY A 236 -5.08 10.32 28.35
N ILE A 237 -3.76 10.20 28.49
CA ILE A 237 -3.05 8.91 28.31
C ILE A 237 -3.57 7.87 29.30
N ASN A 238 -3.69 8.24 30.60
CA ASN A 238 -4.22 7.33 31.61
C ASN A 238 -5.66 6.90 31.32
N GLU A 239 -6.51 7.80 30.80
CA GLU A 239 -7.88 7.47 30.43
C GLU A 239 -7.93 6.49 29.25
N LEU A 240 -7.05 6.66 28.24
CA LEU A 240 -6.92 5.70 27.15
C LEU A 240 -6.51 4.30 27.66
N GLU A 241 -5.56 4.24 28.59
CA GLU A 241 -5.11 2.98 29.19
C GLU A 241 -6.18 2.32 30.06
N HIS A 242 -6.91 3.09 30.88
CA HIS A 242 -8.05 2.58 31.67
C HIS A 242 -9.13 1.93 30.80
N ASN A 243 -9.32 2.44 29.57
CA ASN A 243 -10.26 1.88 28.59
C ASN A 243 -9.63 0.82 27.68
N GLY A 244 -8.40 0.37 27.97
CA GLY A 244 -7.76 -0.77 27.30
C GLY A 244 -7.24 -0.47 25.89
N PHE A 245 -6.88 0.78 25.58
CA PHE A 245 -6.43 1.20 24.26
C PHE A 245 -5.27 0.36 23.73
N THR A 246 -4.20 0.22 24.53
CA THR A 246 -3.02 -0.58 24.15
C THR A 246 -3.40 -2.03 23.85
N SER A 247 -4.19 -2.66 24.71
CA SER A 247 -4.66 -4.03 24.52
C SER A 247 -5.51 -4.17 23.26
N ALA A 248 -6.42 -3.23 23.01
CA ALA A 248 -7.27 -3.25 21.81
C ALA A 248 -6.45 -3.14 20.52
N VAL A 249 -5.44 -2.26 20.48
CA VAL A 249 -4.56 -2.12 19.31
C VAL A 249 -3.73 -3.39 19.07
N ILE A 250 -3.10 -3.94 20.13
CA ILE A 250 -2.28 -5.16 20.01
C ILE A 250 -3.12 -6.33 19.51
N LEU A 251 -4.25 -6.59 20.15
CA LEU A 251 -5.10 -7.73 19.81
C LEU A 251 -5.71 -7.61 18.40
N SER A 252 -6.09 -6.40 17.97
CA SER A 252 -6.62 -6.19 16.63
C SER A 252 -5.61 -6.54 15.53
N LEU A 253 -4.32 -6.29 15.76
CA LEU A 253 -3.24 -6.62 14.81
C LEU A 253 -2.89 -8.10 14.85
N ILE A 254 -2.81 -8.72 16.04
CA ILE A 254 -2.47 -10.14 16.19
C ILE A 254 -3.55 -11.01 15.56
N HIS A 255 -4.83 -10.77 15.87
CA HIS A 255 -5.93 -11.63 15.40
C HIS A 255 -6.10 -11.62 13.88
N ILE A 256 -5.79 -10.52 13.19
CA ILE A 256 -5.87 -10.48 11.73
C ILE A 256 -4.64 -11.08 11.03
N SER A 257 -3.50 -11.17 11.75
CA SER A 257 -2.27 -11.76 11.21
C SER A 257 -2.22 -13.28 11.39
N GLU A 258 -3.03 -13.85 12.29
CA GLU A 258 -3.15 -15.28 12.46
C GLU A 258 -3.84 -15.88 11.22
N PRO A 259 -3.30 -17.00 10.65
CA PRO A 259 -4.02 -17.72 9.60
C PRO A 259 -5.35 -18.19 10.19
N THR A 260 -6.45 -17.74 9.61
CA THR A 260 -7.79 -18.23 9.98
C THR A 260 -7.76 -19.74 9.92
N ARG A 261 -7.82 -20.41 11.08
CA ARG A 261 -8.10 -21.84 11.16
C ARG A 261 -9.51 -22.02 10.56
N ARG A 262 -9.55 -22.37 9.30
CA ARG A 262 -10.74 -22.95 8.66
C ARG A 262 -10.62 -24.47 8.67
#